data_118a9d5d4f417214c6f78e269276f2dd
#
_entry.id   118a9d5d4f417214c6f78e269276f2dd
#
_cell.length_a   1.000
_cell.length_b   1.000
_cell.length_c   1.000
_cell.angle_alpha   90.00
_cell.angle_beta   90.00
_cell.angle_gamma   90.00
#
_symmetry.space_group_name_H-M   'P 1'
#
loop_
_entity.id
_entity.type
_entity.pdbx_description
1 polymer ?
#
loop_
_entity_poly.entity_id
_entity_poly.type
_entity_poly.pdbx_seq_one_letter_code
_entity_poly.pdbx_strand_id
1 'polypeptide(L)'
;MITKSPTFCPAPWTSLNIDQAGETSPCFHCVEMIGNNKQMTIQEIIHGPKVTSMREAMARGEWHKGCSWCKRLEETTGSSGRTVRGTSAETLAAIDADIDFFKLEHLVVNWSNLCNLTCVYCNDQTSTAWQSIKKIPINHVKNEHDDLIELAKTQGHNIQGLCLGGGEPLLQKGLDVFLSHLNPNTVSVMVTTNLSMEITTNPIYQILKTWPKVEWMISFDNANKEKFEYVRDRANWEQFVKNIRQMKQDGQQVNAHPAYSIYCALDLEEYYDFCIAEELGIYWCELNHPIELDIRRHSQKLRNLAVEEINRVIDKYGDKRSLAIDVLKTYRNTLQDNSYLQNQENFNPSKTLEWHVEMENTLKKSNTFVELWPTLAKEIQ
;
A
#
# COMPACT_ATOMS: atom_id res chain seq x y z
N MET A 1 32.16 -9.91 9.90
CA MET A 1 31.46 -9.02 8.95
C MET A 1 29.96 -9.22 9.14
N ILE A 2 29.27 -8.17 9.54
CA ILE A 2 27.82 -8.14 9.79
C ILE A 2 27.07 -8.52 8.50
N THR A 3 27.54 -8.01 7.37
CA THR A 3 26.91 -8.22 6.05
C THR A 3 26.98 -9.67 5.54
N LYS A 4 27.79 -10.54 6.17
CA LYS A 4 27.88 -11.97 5.87
C LYS A 4 26.99 -12.84 6.76
N SER A 5 26.31 -12.23 7.71
CA SER A 5 25.40 -12.94 8.60
C SER A 5 24.23 -13.56 7.82
N PRO A 6 23.77 -14.79 8.16
CA PRO A 6 22.65 -15.43 7.48
C PRO A 6 21.30 -14.69 7.65
N THR A 7 21.20 -13.85 8.68
CA THR A 7 20.00 -13.07 8.98
C THR A 7 20.14 -11.59 8.59
N PHE A 8 21.25 -11.21 7.95
CA PHE A 8 21.49 -9.82 7.54
C PHE A 8 20.40 -9.29 6.62
N CYS A 9 19.99 -8.05 6.88
CA CYS A 9 19.13 -7.23 6.03
C CYS A 9 19.62 -5.78 6.11
N PRO A 10 19.86 -5.07 4.99
CA PRO A 10 20.35 -3.70 5.05
C PRO A 10 19.32 -2.69 5.62
N ALA A 11 18.03 -3.03 5.68
CA ALA A 11 16.97 -2.11 6.04
C ALA A 11 17.19 -1.32 7.35
N PRO A 12 17.66 -1.91 8.47
CA PRO A 12 17.92 -1.15 9.70
C PRO A 12 19.01 -0.07 9.59
N TRP A 13 19.82 -0.13 8.53
CA TRP A 13 20.91 0.83 8.25
C TRP A 13 20.61 1.78 7.10
N THR A 14 19.58 1.47 6.29
CA THR A 14 19.39 2.19 5.02
C THR A 14 17.96 2.65 4.77
N SER A 15 17.00 2.34 5.65
CA SER A 15 15.60 2.58 5.34
C SER A 15 14.79 3.06 6.53
N LEU A 16 13.78 3.87 6.23
CA LEU A 16 12.72 4.25 7.16
C LEU A 16 11.36 4.08 6.49
N ASN A 17 10.41 3.59 7.26
CA ASN A 17 8.99 3.58 6.93
C ASN A 17 8.26 4.34 8.04
N ILE A 18 7.63 5.45 7.71
CA ILE A 18 6.97 6.37 8.65
C ILE A 18 5.50 6.46 8.27
N ASP A 19 4.63 6.01 9.15
CA ASP A 19 3.18 6.10 8.92
C ASP A 19 2.62 7.50 9.27
N GLN A 20 1.35 7.73 8.97
CA GLN A 20 0.69 9.01 9.24
C GLN A 20 0.55 9.32 10.74
N ALA A 21 0.64 8.33 11.62
CA ALA A 21 0.66 8.51 13.07
C ALA A 21 2.08 8.82 13.61
N GLY A 22 3.09 8.79 12.73
CA GLY A 22 4.50 8.99 13.08
C GLY A 22 5.19 7.73 13.54
N GLU A 23 4.49 6.59 13.59
CA GLU A 23 5.11 5.30 13.93
C GLU A 23 6.15 4.95 12.87
N THR A 24 7.35 4.65 13.33
CA THR A 24 8.50 4.46 12.47
C THR A 24 9.04 3.04 12.60
N SER A 25 9.31 2.42 11.45
CA SER A 25 9.93 1.09 11.35
C SER A 25 11.01 1.10 10.25
N PRO A 26 11.95 0.13 10.23
CA PRO A 26 12.99 0.08 9.20
C PRO A 26 12.45 -0.46 7.85
N CYS A 27 11.28 -1.09 7.81
CA CYS A 27 10.65 -1.55 6.57
C CYS A 27 9.18 -1.91 6.81
N PHE A 28 8.41 -2.08 5.73
CA PHE A 28 6.99 -2.48 5.76
C PHE A 28 6.68 -3.77 6.51
N HIS A 29 7.61 -4.73 6.45
CA HIS A 29 7.39 -6.06 7.02
C HIS A 29 7.84 -6.16 8.48
N CYS A 30 8.41 -5.09 9.02
CA CYS A 30 8.82 -5.06 10.42
C CYS A 30 7.59 -4.95 11.31
N VAL A 31 7.40 -5.93 12.18
CA VAL A 31 6.26 -5.97 13.12
C VAL A 31 6.51 -5.18 14.40
N GLU A 32 7.69 -4.58 14.54
CA GLU A 32 8.06 -3.76 15.70
C GLU A 32 8.38 -2.32 15.26
N MET A 33 7.69 -1.36 15.88
CA MET A 33 8.00 0.06 15.69
C MET A 33 9.26 0.42 16.46
N ILE A 34 10.22 1.08 15.81
CA ILE A 34 11.49 1.48 16.40
C ILE A 34 11.42 2.84 17.09
N GLY A 35 10.41 3.65 16.79
CA GLY A 35 10.13 4.94 17.41
C GLY A 35 8.90 5.62 16.82
N ASN A 36 8.66 6.86 17.25
CA ASN A 36 7.59 7.71 16.71
C ASN A 36 8.14 9.13 16.50
N ASN A 37 8.12 9.62 15.25
CA ASN A 37 8.72 10.90 14.87
C ASN A 37 7.97 12.15 15.39
N LYS A 38 6.83 11.96 16.04
CA LYS A 38 6.13 13.04 16.77
C LYS A 38 6.61 13.19 18.23
N GLN A 39 7.36 12.21 18.71
CA GLN A 39 7.83 12.13 20.10
C GLN A 39 9.37 12.16 20.18
N MET A 40 10.03 11.76 19.11
CA MET A 40 11.47 11.60 19.01
C MET A 40 11.95 12.17 17.68
N THR A 41 13.14 12.74 17.65
CA THR A 41 13.80 13.10 16.40
C THR A 41 14.18 11.86 15.59
N ILE A 42 14.30 12.00 14.28
CA ILE A 42 14.76 10.90 13.41
C ILE A 42 16.13 10.38 13.86
N GLN A 43 17.03 11.24 14.35
CA GLN A 43 18.33 10.85 14.87
C GLN A 43 18.21 9.94 16.11
N GLU A 44 17.34 10.28 17.06
CA GLU A 44 17.07 9.43 18.21
C GLU A 44 16.45 8.08 17.83
N ILE A 45 15.62 8.05 16.79
CA ILE A 45 14.98 6.81 16.29
C ILE A 45 16.03 5.88 15.67
N ILE A 46 16.88 6.39 14.76
CA ILE A 46 17.83 5.56 14.01
C ILE A 46 19.04 5.10 14.84
N HIS A 47 19.26 5.70 16.02
CA HIS A 47 20.26 5.30 17.00
C HIS A 47 19.63 4.79 18.30
N GLY A 48 18.30 4.62 18.33
CA GLY A 48 17.56 4.18 19.49
C GLY A 48 17.78 2.69 19.85
N PRO A 49 17.46 2.29 21.09
CA PRO A 49 17.76 0.94 21.57
C PRO A 49 17.08 -0.18 20.79
N LYS A 50 15.89 0.07 20.21
CA LYS A 50 15.18 -0.94 19.44
C LYS A 50 15.86 -1.27 18.10
N VAL A 51 16.29 -0.25 17.34
CA VAL A 51 17.03 -0.48 16.09
C VAL A 51 18.42 -1.04 16.35
N THR A 52 19.11 -0.58 17.42
CA THR A 52 20.40 -1.13 17.86
C THR A 52 20.27 -2.62 18.19
N SER A 53 19.26 -3.02 18.98
CA SER A 53 18.98 -4.43 19.27
C SER A 53 18.75 -5.27 18.00
N MET A 54 18.10 -4.71 16.99
CA MET A 54 17.87 -5.38 15.70
C MET A 54 19.17 -5.57 14.93
N ARG A 55 20.02 -4.54 14.85
CA ARG A 55 21.35 -4.60 14.22
C ARG A 55 22.26 -5.62 14.91
N GLU A 56 22.30 -5.61 16.25
CA GLU A 56 23.07 -6.56 17.05
C GLU A 56 22.61 -8.02 16.85
N ALA A 57 21.30 -8.27 16.83
CA ALA A 57 20.77 -9.62 16.55
C ALA A 57 21.24 -10.11 15.17
N MET A 58 21.12 -9.26 14.15
CA MET A 58 21.61 -9.59 12.80
C MET A 58 23.12 -9.82 12.77
N ALA A 59 23.91 -9.02 13.51
CA ALA A 59 25.36 -9.19 13.61
C ALA A 59 25.75 -10.55 14.23
N ARG A 60 24.94 -11.05 15.17
CA ARG A 60 25.11 -12.40 15.78
C ARG A 60 24.56 -13.55 14.95
N GLY A 61 23.92 -13.27 13.79
CA GLY A 61 23.25 -14.30 12.97
C GLY A 61 21.90 -14.75 13.53
N GLU A 62 21.29 -13.96 14.39
CA GLU A 62 20.01 -14.24 15.04
C GLU A 62 18.85 -13.50 14.35
N TRP A 63 17.68 -14.13 14.33
CA TRP A 63 16.46 -13.46 13.91
C TRP A 63 15.94 -12.55 15.02
N HIS A 64 15.82 -11.25 14.72
CA HIS A 64 15.13 -10.34 15.61
C HIS A 64 13.61 -10.54 15.52
N LYS A 65 12.87 -10.40 16.64
CA LYS A 65 11.40 -10.56 16.69
C LYS A 65 10.66 -9.67 15.69
N GLY A 66 11.15 -8.45 15.44
CA GLY A 66 10.62 -7.53 14.44
C GLY A 66 10.69 -8.05 13.00
N CYS A 67 11.54 -9.05 12.73
CA CYS A 67 11.73 -9.66 11.41
C CYS A 67 10.96 -10.98 11.25
N SER A 68 10.03 -11.30 12.13
CA SER A 68 9.27 -12.56 12.13
C SER A 68 8.48 -12.83 10.85
N TRP A 69 8.04 -11.79 10.14
CA TRP A 69 7.39 -11.92 8.84
C TRP A 69 8.34 -12.50 7.79
N CYS A 70 9.51 -11.88 7.58
CA CYS A 70 10.51 -12.37 6.63
C CYS A 70 10.98 -13.78 6.98
N LYS A 71 11.19 -14.07 8.28
CA LYS A 71 11.55 -15.41 8.74
C LYS A 71 10.55 -16.45 8.28
N ARG A 72 9.26 -16.26 8.57
CA ARG A 72 8.20 -17.20 8.16
C ARG A 72 8.11 -17.35 6.63
N LEU A 73 8.25 -16.23 5.91
CA LEU A 73 8.19 -16.26 4.46
C LEU A 73 9.36 -17.05 3.86
N GLU A 74 10.59 -16.88 4.37
CA GLU A 74 11.75 -17.63 3.93
C GLU A 74 11.66 -19.13 4.28
N GLU A 75 11.10 -19.47 5.44
CA GLU A 75 10.83 -20.87 5.83
C GLU A 75 9.84 -21.56 4.88
N THR A 76 8.92 -20.82 4.27
CA THR A 76 7.86 -21.36 3.40
C THR A 76 8.21 -21.28 1.90
N THR A 77 8.84 -20.18 1.46
CA THR A 77 9.06 -19.87 0.05
C THR A 77 10.53 -19.81 -0.36
N GLY A 78 11.46 -19.83 0.60
CA GLY A 78 12.91 -19.67 0.37
C GLY A 78 13.35 -18.24 0.11
N SER A 79 12.44 -17.24 0.06
CA SER A 79 12.77 -15.84 -0.25
C SER A 79 11.88 -14.88 0.53
N SER A 80 12.37 -13.64 0.72
CA SER A 80 11.60 -12.56 1.34
C SER A 80 12.08 -11.19 0.84
N GLY A 81 11.42 -10.10 1.25
CA GLY A 81 11.89 -8.75 0.97
C GLY A 81 13.32 -8.48 1.45
N ARG A 82 13.79 -9.21 2.47
CA ARG A 82 15.16 -9.13 2.96
C ARG A 82 16.17 -9.68 1.94
N THR A 83 15.88 -10.83 1.34
CA THR A 83 16.80 -11.53 0.43
C THR A 83 16.94 -10.86 -0.94
N VAL A 84 15.97 -10.04 -1.32
CA VAL A 84 15.97 -9.30 -2.60
C VAL A 84 16.35 -7.84 -2.47
N ARG A 85 16.44 -7.31 -1.24
CA ARG A 85 16.83 -5.92 -1.00
C ARG A 85 18.33 -5.73 -1.22
N GLY A 86 18.66 -4.96 -2.24
CA GLY A 86 20.03 -4.57 -2.55
C GLY A 86 20.46 -3.29 -1.80
N THR A 87 21.78 -3.11 -1.67
CA THR A 87 22.43 -1.85 -1.35
C THR A 87 23.83 -1.85 -1.97
N SER A 88 24.50 -0.68 -1.99
CA SER A 88 25.82 -0.55 -2.62
C SER A 88 26.92 -1.29 -1.82
N ALA A 89 27.99 -1.69 -2.51
CA ALA A 89 29.17 -2.27 -1.87
C ALA A 89 29.82 -1.31 -0.87
N GLU A 90 29.78 -0.01 -1.14
CA GLU A 90 30.24 1.04 -0.24
C GLU A 90 29.43 1.05 1.07
N THR A 91 28.09 1.02 0.97
CA THR A 91 27.19 0.97 2.14
C THR A 91 27.39 -0.32 2.93
N LEU A 92 27.59 -1.49 2.27
CA LEU A 92 27.91 -2.74 2.96
C LEU A 92 29.23 -2.66 3.73
N ALA A 93 30.27 -2.06 3.14
CA ALA A 93 31.57 -1.88 3.80
C ALA A 93 31.45 -0.93 5.01
N ALA A 94 30.66 0.13 4.92
CA ALA A 94 30.43 1.04 6.03
C ALA A 94 29.67 0.36 7.20
N ILE A 95 28.67 -0.48 6.90
CA ILE A 95 27.95 -1.29 7.91
C ILE A 95 28.90 -2.27 8.61
N ASP A 96 29.81 -2.91 7.86
CA ASP A 96 30.80 -3.83 8.45
C ASP A 96 31.86 -3.11 9.33
N ALA A 97 32.11 -1.84 9.04
CA ALA A 97 33.07 -1.02 9.81
C ALA A 97 32.43 -0.42 11.07
N ASP A 98 31.16 -0.07 11.03
CA ASP A 98 30.42 0.58 12.12
C ASP A 98 28.98 0.10 12.18
N ILE A 99 28.62 -0.60 13.26
CA ILE A 99 27.25 -1.11 13.48
C ILE A 99 26.21 0.02 13.65
N ASP A 100 26.65 1.20 14.06
CA ASP A 100 25.79 2.37 14.25
C ASP A 100 25.70 3.26 12.99
N PHE A 101 26.42 2.89 11.92
CA PHE A 101 26.31 3.55 10.62
C PHE A 101 24.86 3.66 10.18
N PHE A 102 24.48 4.80 9.57
CA PHE A 102 23.19 4.98 8.94
C PHE A 102 23.30 5.88 7.71
N LYS A 103 22.72 5.44 6.60
CA LYS A 103 22.59 6.20 5.35
C LYS A 103 21.22 5.93 4.75
N LEU A 104 20.37 6.95 4.70
CA LEU A 104 19.01 6.79 4.20
C LEU A 104 18.98 6.59 2.67
N GLU A 105 18.79 5.36 2.22
CA GLU A 105 18.65 5.01 0.79
C GLU A 105 17.19 4.81 0.38
N HIS A 106 16.33 4.37 1.30
CA HIS A 106 14.91 4.10 1.02
C HIS A 106 14.02 4.73 2.09
N LEU A 107 13.07 5.54 1.64
CA LEU A 107 12.08 6.16 2.50
C LEU A 107 10.67 5.80 2.02
N VAL A 108 9.86 5.33 2.95
CA VAL A 108 8.43 5.21 2.77
C VAL A 108 7.77 6.18 3.74
N VAL A 109 6.93 7.06 3.25
CA VAL A 109 6.26 8.03 4.10
C VAL A 109 4.79 8.18 3.74
N ASN A 110 3.96 7.95 4.75
CA ASN A 110 2.57 8.38 4.75
C ASN A 110 2.52 9.78 5.36
N TRP A 111 2.49 10.80 4.49
CA TRP A 111 2.69 12.19 4.87
C TRP A 111 1.70 12.70 5.91
N SER A 112 0.42 12.44 5.71
CA SER A 112 -0.64 12.68 6.69
C SER A 112 -1.89 11.86 6.35
N ASN A 113 -2.93 11.97 7.18
CA ASN A 113 -4.24 11.38 6.91
C ASN A 113 -5.16 12.31 6.10
N LEU A 114 -4.65 13.42 5.54
CA LEU A 114 -5.45 14.30 4.70
C LEU A 114 -5.90 13.57 3.43
N CYS A 115 -7.20 13.34 3.32
CA CYS A 115 -7.82 12.66 2.19
C CYS A 115 -9.20 13.26 1.93
N ASN A 116 -9.59 13.32 0.67
CA ASN A 116 -10.89 13.83 0.23
C ASN A 116 -11.95 12.74 0.04
N LEU A 117 -11.56 11.45 0.09
CA LEU A 117 -12.47 10.34 -0.10
C LEU A 117 -12.86 9.66 1.23
N THR A 118 -14.03 9.03 1.22
CA THR A 118 -14.56 8.16 2.28
C THR A 118 -14.73 6.74 1.77
N CYS A 119 -13.65 6.15 1.20
CA CYS A 119 -13.67 4.77 0.72
C CYS A 119 -14.23 3.83 1.76
N VAL A 120 -15.09 2.89 1.35
CA VAL A 120 -15.85 2.04 2.28
C VAL A 120 -15.01 1.20 3.23
N TYR A 121 -13.80 0.85 2.87
CA TYR A 121 -12.87 0.08 3.71
C TYR A 121 -11.82 0.95 4.45
N CYS A 122 -11.88 2.29 4.29
CA CYS A 122 -11.06 3.22 5.06
C CYS A 122 -11.72 3.61 6.39
N ASN A 123 -11.00 4.35 7.21
CA ASN A 123 -11.47 4.79 8.51
C ASN A 123 -10.98 6.21 8.84
N ASP A 124 -11.37 6.70 10.02
CA ASP A 124 -11.05 8.04 10.52
C ASP A 124 -9.57 8.23 10.90
N GLN A 125 -8.80 7.18 11.07
CA GLN A 125 -7.36 7.29 11.31
C GLN A 125 -6.60 7.62 10.02
N THR A 126 -7.08 7.13 8.88
CA THR A 126 -6.42 7.22 7.57
C THR A 126 -7.04 8.25 6.64
N SER A 127 -8.22 8.83 6.98
CA SER A 127 -8.90 9.83 6.16
C SER A 127 -9.58 10.91 7.00
N THR A 128 -9.22 12.18 6.75
CA THR A 128 -9.91 13.33 7.35
C THR A 128 -11.35 13.47 6.85
N ALA A 129 -11.68 12.98 5.66
CA ALA A 129 -13.06 12.94 5.20
C ALA A 129 -13.91 11.99 6.05
N TRP A 130 -13.37 10.86 6.50
CA TRP A 130 -14.02 9.98 7.46
C TRP A 130 -14.19 10.63 8.84
N GLN A 131 -13.20 11.38 9.32
CA GLN A 131 -13.32 12.15 10.56
C GLN A 131 -14.52 13.12 10.48
N SER A 132 -14.67 13.81 9.35
CA SER A 132 -15.78 14.72 9.10
C SER A 132 -17.15 14.00 9.17
N ILE A 133 -17.27 12.81 8.54
CA ILE A 133 -18.50 12.00 8.57
C ILE A 133 -18.85 11.56 9.99
N LYS A 134 -17.85 11.09 10.75
CA LYS A 134 -18.02 10.64 12.14
C LYS A 134 -18.14 11.80 13.14
N LYS A 135 -18.04 13.06 12.68
CA LYS A 135 -18.06 14.27 13.53
C LYS A 135 -16.98 14.23 14.62
N ILE A 136 -15.87 13.57 14.34
CA ILE A 136 -14.68 13.59 15.18
C ILE A 136 -13.94 14.90 14.87
N PRO A 137 -13.38 15.61 15.89
CA PRO A 137 -12.53 16.76 15.62
C PRO A 137 -11.46 16.39 14.61
N ILE A 138 -11.34 17.18 13.54
CA ILE A 138 -10.34 16.94 12.50
C ILE A 138 -8.97 17.16 13.13
N ASN A 139 -8.43 16.12 13.69
CA ASN A 139 -7.02 16.04 13.99
C ASN A 139 -6.31 15.71 12.68
N HIS A 140 -5.75 16.75 12.06
CA HIS A 140 -4.74 16.52 11.03
C HIS A 140 -3.58 15.80 11.71
N VAL A 141 -3.65 14.46 11.67
CA VAL A 141 -2.51 13.62 12.00
C VAL A 141 -1.52 13.83 10.84
N LYS A 142 -0.65 14.79 11.00
CA LYS A 142 0.46 15.06 10.09
C LYS A 142 1.74 14.62 10.79
N ASN A 143 2.63 14.04 10.03
CA ASN A 143 4.00 13.93 10.47
C ASN A 143 4.55 15.32 10.77
N GLU A 144 5.51 15.43 11.67
CA GLU A 144 6.22 16.68 11.87
C GLU A 144 7.00 16.97 10.59
N HIS A 145 6.39 17.79 9.72
CA HIS A 145 6.92 18.06 8.38
C HIS A 145 8.30 18.70 8.44
N ASP A 146 8.58 19.46 9.50
CA ASP A 146 9.89 20.10 9.68
C ASP A 146 11.00 19.04 9.86
N ASP A 147 10.75 17.97 10.61
CA ASP A 147 11.70 16.85 10.76
C ASP A 147 11.92 16.10 9.45
N LEU A 148 10.86 15.88 8.66
CA LEU A 148 10.97 15.24 7.35
C LEU A 148 11.69 16.13 6.33
N ILE A 149 11.42 17.44 6.36
CA ILE A 149 12.13 18.41 5.51
C ILE A 149 13.60 18.50 5.91
N GLU A 150 13.92 18.50 7.20
CA GLU A 150 15.30 18.49 7.67
C GLU A 150 16.03 17.17 7.30
N LEU A 151 15.33 16.05 7.39
CA LEU A 151 15.83 14.78 6.89
C LEU A 151 16.12 14.84 5.38
N ALA A 152 15.26 15.46 4.58
CA ALA A 152 15.50 15.63 3.15
C ALA A 152 16.69 16.57 2.86
N LYS A 153 16.86 17.65 3.62
CA LYS A 153 18.02 18.55 3.48
C LYS A 153 19.34 17.84 3.78
N THR A 154 19.37 16.99 4.81
CA THR A 154 20.58 16.34 5.28
C THR A 154 20.89 15.02 4.59
N GLN A 155 19.86 14.21 4.26
CA GLN A 155 19.98 12.86 3.70
C GLN A 155 19.38 12.71 2.30
N GLY A 156 18.69 13.73 1.78
CA GLY A 156 17.96 13.64 0.50
C GLY A 156 18.82 13.22 -0.69
N HIS A 157 20.10 13.61 -0.69
CA HIS A 157 21.08 13.21 -1.72
C HIS A 157 21.41 11.71 -1.70
N ASN A 158 21.16 11.01 -0.61
CA ASN A 158 21.36 9.55 -0.49
C ASN A 158 20.12 8.74 -0.89
N ILE A 159 18.94 9.37 -0.90
CA ILE A 159 17.70 8.66 -1.18
C ILE A 159 17.69 8.19 -2.64
N GLN A 160 17.50 6.88 -2.82
CA GLN A 160 17.39 6.20 -4.11
C GLN A 160 15.95 5.72 -4.39
N GLY A 161 15.21 5.41 -3.32
CA GLY A 161 13.82 4.96 -3.39
C GLY A 161 12.92 5.75 -2.44
N LEU A 162 11.83 6.28 -2.98
CA LEU A 162 10.82 7.01 -2.21
C LEU A 162 9.44 6.44 -2.53
N CYS A 163 8.70 6.03 -1.48
CA CYS A 163 7.29 5.68 -1.60
C CYS A 163 6.44 6.72 -0.88
N LEU A 164 5.54 7.34 -1.60
CA LEU A 164 4.61 8.34 -1.09
C LEU A 164 3.21 7.74 -0.95
N GLY A 165 2.69 7.77 0.27
CA GLY A 165 1.36 7.31 0.63
C GLY A 165 0.70 8.20 1.67
N GLY A 166 -0.25 7.62 2.41
CA GLY A 166 -1.01 8.30 3.45
C GLY A 166 -2.49 8.43 3.09
N GLY A 167 -3.11 9.57 3.40
CA GLY A 167 -4.46 9.86 2.96
C GLY A 167 -4.52 9.99 1.44
N GLU A 168 -4.19 11.17 0.90
CA GLU A 168 -4.01 11.39 -0.54
C GLU A 168 -2.75 12.24 -0.78
N PRO A 169 -1.69 11.68 -1.40
CA PRO A 169 -0.43 12.39 -1.62
C PRO A 169 -0.57 13.71 -2.40
N LEU A 170 -1.48 13.76 -3.37
CA LEU A 170 -1.69 14.95 -4.19
C LEU A 170 -2.36 16.12 -3.43
N LEU A 171 -2.82 15.90 -2.20
CA LEU A 171 -3.38 16.92 -1.31
C LEU A 171 -2.40 17.44 -0.26
N GLN A 172 -1.22 16.82 -0.12
CA GLN A 172 -0.34 17.06 1.01
C GLN A 172 0.37 18.40 0.92
N LYS A 173 0.24 19.21 1.98
CA LYS A 173 0.96 20.48 2.12
C LYS A 173 2.39 20.23 2.59
N GLY A 174 3.35 20.98 2.03
CA GLY A 174 4.77 20.87 2.37
C GLY A 174 5.51 19.71 1.70
N LEU A 175 4.79 18.82 0.98
CA LEU A 175 5.41 17.76 0.21
C LEU A 175 6.23 18.30 -0.95
N ASP A 176 5.80 19.40 -1.56
CA ASP A 176 6.54 20.14 -2.58
C ASP A 176 7.90 20.63 -2.07
N VAL A 177 7.94 21.17 -0.85
CA VAL A 177 9.19 21.60 -0.19
C VAL A 177 10.11 20.41 0.07
N PHE A 178 9.57 19.30 0.59
CA PHE A 178 10.34 18.06 0.78
C PHE A 178 10.95 17.57 -0.55
N LEU A 179 10.16 17.47 -1.60
CA LEU A 179 10.60 17.02 -2.92
C LEU A 179 11.71 17.92 -3.50
N SER A 180 11.68 19.24 -3.23
CA SER A 180 12.70 20.18 -3.72
C SER A 180 14.12 19.90 -3.21
N HIS A 181 14.27 19.12 -2.12
CA HIS A 181 15.55 18.72 -1.57
C HIS A 181 16.07 17.37 -2.10
N LEU A 182 15.32 16.72 -2.97
CA LEU A 182 15.70 15.44 -3.58
C LEU A 182 16.29 15.66 -4.99
N ASN A 183 17.11 14.70 -5.42
CA ASN A 183 17.64 14.72 -6.80
C ASN A 183 16.72 13.91 -7.72
N PRO A 184 15.96 14.55 -8.62
CA PRO A 184 14.99 13.85 -9.50
C PRO A 184 15.63 12.79 -10.41
N ASN A 185 16.93 12.92 -10.73
CA ASN A 185 17.62 11.99 -11.63
C ASN A 185 18.04 10.69 -10.95
N THR A 186 18.19 10.69 -9.64
CA THR A 186 18.68 9.53 -8.85
C THR A 186 17.56 8.81 -8.12
N VAL A 187 16.55 9.53 -7.65
CA VAL A 187 15.44 8.96 -6.86
C VAL A 187 14.41 8.30 -7.77
N SER A 188 14.08 7.04 -7.47
CA SER A 188 12.88 6.37 -8.00
C SER A 188 11.71 6.63 -7.05
N VAL A 189 10.60 7.15 -7.55
CA VAL A 189 9.44 7.51 -6.74
C VAL A 189 8.25 6.63 -7.09
N MET A 190 7.64 6.01 -6.10
CA MET A 190 6.35 5.35 -6.21
C MET A 190 5.29 6.19 -5.47
N VAL A 191 4.22 6.56 -6.14
CA VAL A 191 3.13 7.35 -5.57
C VAL A 191 1.84 6.55 -5.60
N THR A 192 1.27 6.28 -4.41
CA THR A 192 -0.05 5.64 -4.33
C THR A 192 -1.12 6.72 -4.18
N THR A 193 -1.98 6.90 -5.19
CA THR A 193 -2.99 7.96 -5.24
C THR A 193 -4.38 7.43 -5.56
N ASN A 194 -5.40 8.08 -5.03
CA ASN A 194 -6.80 7.84 -5.40
C ASN A 194 -7.19 8.52 -6.74
N LEU A 195 -6.32 9.40 -7.24
CA LEU A 195 -6.44 10.11 -8.52
C LEU A 195 -7.79 10.82 -8.75
N SER A 196 -8.47 11.24 -7.69
CA SER A 196 -9.83 11.80 -7.75
C SER A 196 -9.89 13.29 -8.07
N MET A 197 -8.75 14.00 -8.05
CA MET A 197 -8.68 15.45 -8.25
C MET A 197 -8.20 15.80 -9.64
N GLU A 198 -8.47 17.06 -10.07
CA GLU A 198 -7.88 17.59 -11.30
C GLU A 198 -6.35 17.66 -11.17
N ILE A 199 -5.63 16.93 -12.01
CA ILE A 199 -4.17 16.80 -11.93
C ILE A 199 -3.43 17.88 -12.73
N THR A 200 -4.05 18.47 -13.75
CA THR A 200 -3.38 19.42 -14.64
C THR A 200 -2.92 20.70 -13.93
N THR A 201 -3.55 21.04 -12.82
CA THR A 201 -3.20 22.18 -11.96
C THR A 201 -2.63 21.79 -10.61
N ASN A 202 -2.49 20.47 -10.33
CA ASN A 202 -2.01 19.99 -9.05
C ASN A 202 -0.49 20.20 -8.91
N PRO A 203 0.01 20.91 -7.89
CA PRO A 203 1.42 21.27 -7.77
C PRO A 203 2.33 20.05 -7.60
N ILE A 204 1.91 19.03 -6.82
CA ILE A 204 2.71 17.81 -6.60
C ILE A 204 2.81 17.01 -7.90
N TYR A 205 1.70 16.86 -8.62
CA TYR A 205 1.71 16.20 -9.92
C TYR A 205 2.63 16.94 -10.92
N GLN A 206 2.55 18.29 -10.99
CA GLN A 206 3.37 19.08 -11.89
C GLN A 206 4.87 18.97 -11.59
N ILE A 207 5.26 18.80 -10.34
CA ILE A 207 6.66 18.52 -9.96
C ILE A 207 7.05 17.11 -10.42
N LEU A 208 6.31 16.10 -9.96
CA LEU A 208 6.69 14.69 -10.15
C LEU A 208 6.62 14.23 -11.61
N LYS A 209 5.70 14.78 -12.42
CA LYS A 209 5.64 14.42 -13.86
C LYS A 209 6.89 14.78 -14.66
N THR A 210 7.73 15.65 -14.12
CA THR A 210 9.01 16.03 -14.76
C THR A 210 10.18 15.11 -14.36
N TRP A 211 9.95 14.23 -13.37
CA TRP A 211 10.99 13.34 -12.88
C TRP A 211 11.05 12.05 -13.73
N PRO A 212 12.25 11.57 -14.06
CA PRO A 212 12.39 10.47 -15.04
C PRO A 212 12.02 9.08 -14.49
N LYS A 213 11.87 8.94 -13.17
CA LYS A 213 11.66 7.65 -12.50
C LYS A 213 10.50 7.72 -11.54
N VAL A 214 9.31 8.06 -12.02
CA VAL A 214 8.08 8.08 -11.23
C VAL A 214 7.14 6.98 -11.70
N GLU A 215 6.67 6.17 -10.77
CA GLU A 215 5.67 5.14 -10.95
C GLU A 215 4.42 5.50 -10.16
N TRP A 216 3.29 5.61 -10.85
CA TRP A 216 2.01 5.96 -10.26
C TRP A 216 1.18 4.70 -10.03
N MET A 217 0.85 4.46 -8.77
CA MET A 217 0.00 3.37 -8.31
C MET A 217 -1.40 3.93 -8.06
N ILE A 218 -2.30 3.80 -9.04
CA ILE A 218 -3.65 4.37 -8.93
C ILE A 218 -4.60 3.37 -8.26
N SER A 219 -5.29 3.85 -7.24
CA SER A 219 -6.13 3.00 -6.40
C SER A 219 -7.55 2.92 -6.95
N PHE A 220 -7.94 1.79 -7.53
CA PHE A 220 -9.33 1.45 -7.86
C PHE A 220 -9.53 -0.06 -7.85
N ASP A 221 -10.74 -0.49 -7.48
CA ASP A 221 -11.03 -1.89 -7.18
C ASP A 221 -12.03 -2.50 -8.14
N ASN A 222 -12.68 -1.67 -8.97
CA ASN A 222 -13.65 -2.11 -9.96
C ASN A 222 -13.64 -1.16 -11.17
N ALA A 223 -13.87 -1.68 -12.37
CA ALA A 223 -13.89 -0.91 -13.62
C ALA A 223 -15.31 -0.45 -14.03
N ASN A 224 -16.33 -0.91 -13.33
CA ASN A 224 -17.69 -0.41 -13.47
C ASN A 224 -17.86 0.89 -12.68
N LYS A 225 -18.42 1.92 -13.34
CA LYS A 225 -18.60 3.27 -12.75
C LYS A 225 -19.30 3.23 -11.39
N GLU A 226 -20.48 2.62 -11.33
CA GLU A 226 -21.32 2.65 -10.13
C GLU A 226 -20.66 1.89 -8.98
N LYS A 227 -20.01 0.76 -9.28
CA LYS A 227 -19.22 -0.03 -8.32
C LYS A 227 -17.98 0.72 -7.84
N PHE A 228 -17.27 1.39 -8.76
CA PHE A 228 -16.12 2.24 -8.40
C PHE A 228 -16.54 3.36 -7.45
N GLU A 229 -17.59 4.13 -7.79
CA GLU A 229 -18.10 5.26 -7.00
C GLU A 229 -18.73 4.79 -5.67
N TYR A 230 -19.26 3.56 -5.62
CA TYR A 230 -19.67 2.96 -4.36
C TYR A 230 -18.48 2.69 -3.43
N VAL A 231 -17.44 2.01 -3.92
CA VAL A 231 -16.27 1.62 -3.12
C VAL A 231 -15.42 2.86 -2.77
N ARG A 232 -15.16 3.71 -3.76
CA ARG A 232 -14.38 4.96 -3.63
C ARG A 232 -15.32 6.15 -3.43
N ASP A 233 -16.08 6.13 -2.34
CA ASP A 233 -17.07 7.17 -2.05
C ASP A 233 -16.50 8.57 -2.19
N ARG A 234 -17.25 9.47 -2.86
CA ARG A 234 -16.88 10.82 -3.31
C ARG A 234 -15.90 10.88 -4.49
N ALA A 235 -15.44 9.76 -5.02
CA ALA A 235 -14.75 9.78 -6.31
C ALA A 235 -15.74 9.98 -7.45
N ASN A 236 -15.21 10.44 -8.59
CA ASN A 236 -15.96 10.57 -9.83
C ASN A 236 -15.25 9.77 -10.93
N TRP A 237 -15.93 8.82 -11.53
CA TRP A 237 -15.38 7.90 -12.52
C TRP A 237 -14.85 8.63 -13.77
N GLU A 238 -15.62 9.60 -14.28
CA GLU A 238 -15.23 10.33 -15.49
C GLU A 238 -13.94 11.14 -15.26
N GLN A 239 -13.83 11.79 -14.09
CA GLN A 239 -12.62 12.53 -13.73
C GLN A 239 -11.45 11.57 -13.53
N PHE A 240 -11.66 10.42 -12.91
CA PHE A 240 -10.64 9.40 -12.71
C PHE A 240 -10.08 8.91 -14.04
N VAL A 241 -10.95 8.50 -14.99
CA VAL A 241 -10.54 8.04 -16.33
C VAL A 241 -9.87 9.16 -17.13
N LYS A 242 -10.40 10.39 -17.05
CA LYS A 242 -9.77 11.56 -17.68
C LYS A 242 -8.34 11.77 -17.18
N ASN A 243 -8.13 11.63 -15.87
CA ASN A 243 -6.80 11.77 -15.25
C ASN A 243 -5.84 10.66 -15.70
N ILE A 244 -6.28 9.40 -15.80
CA ILE A 244 -5.47 8.30 -16.33
C ILE A 244 -4.95 8.67 -17.73
N ARG A 245 -5.87 9.06 -18.61
CA ARG A 245 -5.54 9.41 -20.01
C ARG A 245 -4.61 10.61 -20.09
N GLN A 246 -4.81 11.62 -19.24
CA GLN A 246 -3.89 12.75 -19.13
C GLN A 246 -2.49 12.32 -18.69
N MET A 247 -2.37 11.47 -17.68
CA MET A 247 -1.07 10.94 -17.23
C MET A 247 -0.36 10.17 -18.34
N LYS A 248 -1.10 9.36 -19.10
CA LYS A 248 -0.54 8.63 -20.27
C LYS A 248 -0.06 9.59 -21.36
N GLN A 249 -0.83 10.65 -21.65
CA GLN A 249 -0.40 11.72 -22.59
C GLN A 249 0.84 12.46 -22.10
N ASP A 250 1.00 12.66 -20.80
CA ASP A 250 2.18 13.24 -20.17
C ASP A 250 3.36 12.24 -20.12
N GLY A 251 3.22 11.03 -20.68
CA GLY A 251 4.28 9.99 -20.73
C GLY A 251 4.54 9.30 -19.38
N GLN A 252 3.59 9.37 -18.45
CA GLN A 252 3.78 8.79 -17.12
C GLN A 252 3.56 7.27 -17.12
N GLN A 253 4.33 6.57 -16.28
CA GLN A 253 4.09 5.16 -15.98
C GLN A 253 2.99 5.04 -14.94
N VAL A 254 1.82 4.51 -15.36
CA VAL A 254 0.63 4.38 -14.53
C VAL A 254 0.26 2.91 -14.38
N ASN A 255 0.06 2.48 -13.14
CA ASN A 255 -0.32 1.11 -12.80
C ASN A 255 -1.54 1.10 -11.90
N ALA A 256 -2.43 0.16 -12.15
CA ALA A 256 -3.56 -0.14 -11.29
C ALA A 256 -3.10 -0.80 -9.99
N HIS A 257 -3.61 -0.34 -8.85
CA HIS A 257 -3.30 -0.88 -7.53
C HIS A 257 -4.58 -1.27 -6.77
N PRO A 258 -5.25 -2.35 -7.21
CA PRO A 258 -6.48 -2.82 -6.58
C PRO A 258 -6.23 -3.57 -5.28
N ALA A 259 -7.18 -3.45 -4.35
CA ALA A 259 -7.26 -4.30 -3.18
C ALA A 259 -8.16 -5.52 -3.47
N TYR A 260 -7.57 -6.72 -3.53
CA TYR A 260 -8.34 -7.94 -3.77
C TYR A 260 -9.31 -8.20 -2.62
N SER A 261 -10.60 -8.12 -2.93
CA SER A 261 -11.69 -8.16 -1.96
C SER A 261 -12.97 -8.65 -2.62
N ILE A 262 -14.06 -8.75 -1.86
CA ILE A 262 -15.39 -9.07 -2.43
C ILE A 262 -15.83 -8.11 -3.54
N TYR A 263 -15.34 -6.86 -3.55
CA TYR A 263 -15.74 -5.85 -4.52
C TYR A 263 -15.21 -6.07 -5.94
N CYS A 264 -14.13 -6.84 -6.09
CA CYS A 264 -13.55 -7.16 -7.40
C CYS A 264 -13.59 -8.65 -7.72
N ALA A 265 -13.84 -9.53 -6.73
CA ALA A 265 -13.65 -10.97 -6.85
C ALA A 265 -14.48 -11.65 -7.96
N LEU A 266 -15.63 -11.09 -8.35
CA LEU A 266 -16.48 -11.61 -9.43
C LEU A 266 -16.52 -10.69 -10.68
N ASP A 267 -15.67 -9.65 -10.73
CA ASP A 267 -15.63 -8.66 -11.81
C ASP A 267 -14.22 -8.54 -12.40
N LEU A 268 -13.37 -9.56 -12.21
CA LEU A 268 -11.95 -9.51 -12.60
C LEU A 268 -11.76 -9.41 -14.11
N GLU A 269 -12.60 -10.07 -14.90
CA GLU A 269 -12.48 -10.04 -16.37
C GLU A 269 -12.71 -8.61 -16.88
N GLU A 270 -13.78 -7.94 -16.44
CA GLU A 270 -14.07 -6.53 -16.79
C GLU A 270 -12.94 -5.60 -16.32
N TYR A 271 -12.40 -5.85 -15.13
CA TYR A 271 -11.28 -5.10 -14.58
C TYR A 271 -10.01 -5.22 -15.45
N TYR A 272 -9.67 -6.45 -15.88
CA TYR A 272 -8.54 -6.70 -16.74
C TYR A 272 -8.73 -6.11 -18.14
N ASP A 273 -9.95 -6.22 -18.71
CA ASP A 273 -10.29 -5.60 -19.99
C ASP A 273 -10.04 -4.09 -19.96
N PHE A 274 -10.50 -3.41 -18.91
CA PHE A 274 -10.25 -1.98 -18.72
C PHE A 274 -8.77 -1.66 -18.57
N CYS A 275 -8.04 -2.40 -17.72
CA CYS A 275 -6.61 -2.16 -17.53
C CYS A 275 -5.81 -2.34 -18.82
N ILE A 276 -6.16 -3.32 -19.64
CA ILE A 276 -5.52 -3.55 -20.94
C ILE A 276 -5.88 -2.43 -21.92
N ALA A 277 -7.14 -2.01 -21.97
CA ALA A 277 -7.59 -0.93 -22.86
C ALA A 277 -6.91 0.42 -22.54
N GLU A 278 -6.67 0.70 -21.26
CA GLU A 278 -5.97 1.91 -20.81
C GLU A 278 -4.44 1.69 -20.65
N GLU A 279 -3.90 0.52 -21.06
CA GLU A 279 -2.47 0.15 -20.98
C GLU A 279 -1.89 0.29 -19.57
N LEU A 280 -2.60 -0.20 -18.56
CA LEU A 280 -2.18 -0.19 -17.16
C LEU A 280 -1.55 -1.52 -16.77
N GLY A 281 -0.40 -1.49 -16.08
CA GLY A 281 0.06 -2.62 -15.29
C GLY A 281 -0.85 -2.84 -14.08
N ILE A 282 -0.85 -4.04 -13.49
CA ILE A 282 -1.69 -4.35 -12.33
C ILE A 282 -0.79 -4.87 -11.20
N TYR A 283 -0.89 -4.21 -10.04
CA TYR A 283 -0.17 -4.58 -8.82
C TYR A 283 -1.18 -4.83 -7.70
N TRP A 284 -1.53 -6.10 -7.49
CA TRP A 284 -2.49 -6.52 -6.49
C TRP A 284 -1.99 -6.31 -5.07
N CYS A 285 -2.85 -5.81 -4.19
CA CYS A 285 -2.68 -5.93 -2.75
C CYS A 285 -3.86 -6.67 -2.11
N GLU A 286 -3.66 -7.23 -0.91
CA GLU A 286 -4.70 -7.93 -0.18
C GLU A 286 -5.45 -6.97 0.76
N LEU A 287 -6.77 -7.09 0.79
CA LEU A 287 -7.61 -6.43 1.78
C LEU A 287 -7.96 -7.42 2.89
N ASN A 288 -7.35 -7.24 4.07
CA ASN A 288 -7.56 -8.10 5.23
C ASN A 288 -8.53 -7.49 6.27
N HIS A 289 -8.75 -6.18 6.19
CA HIS A 289 -9.65 -5.42 7.06
C HIS A 289 -10.37 -4.34 6.26
N PRO A 290 -11.67 -4.12 6.49
CA PRO A 290 -12.56 -4.91 7.37
C PRO A 290 -12.64 -6.38 6.97
N ILE A 291 -12.77 -7.28 7.96
CA ILE A 291 -12.77 -8.74 7.73
C ILE A 291 -13.96 -9.21 6.89
N GLU A 292 -15.04 -8.44 6.90
CA GLU A 292 -16.26 -8.65 6.11
C GLU A 292 -15.98 -8.59 4.60
N LEU A 293 -14.90 -7.93 4.19
CA LEU A 293 -14.53 -7.75 2.79
C LEU A 293 -13.51 -8.78 2.29
N ASP A 294 -12.95 -9.60 3.18
CA ASP A 294 -12.00 -10.65 2.82
C ASP A 294 -12.75 -11.86 2.24
N ILE A 295 -12.74 -12.00 0.92
CA ILE A 295 -13.42 -13.08 0.18
C ILE A 295 -13.05 -14.49 0.69
N ARG A 296 -11.85 -14.68 1.26
CA ARG A 296 -11.37 -15.97 1.78
C ARG A 296 -12.15 -16.47 2.97
N ARG A 297 -12.83 -15.55 3.70
CA ARG A 297 -13.63 -15.83 4.91
C ARG A 297 -15.06 -16.25 4.61
N HIS A 298 -15.49 -16.08 3.37
CA HIS A 298 -16.87 -16.38 2.96
C HIS A 298 -17.09 -17.86 2.64
N SER A 299 -18.34 -18.20 2.30
CA SER A 299 -18.77 -19.58 2.03
C SER A 299 -17.93 -20.22 0.92
N GLN A 300 -17.80 -21.57 0.98
CA GLN A 300 -17.11 -22.31 -0.08
C GLN A 300 -17.70 -22.03 -1.46
N LYS A 301 -19.02 -21.84 -1.54
CA LYS A 301 -19.71 -21.54 -2.80
C LYS A 301 -19.25 -20.21 -3.35
N LEU A 302 -19.16 -19.15 -2.53
CA LEU A 302 -18.69 -17.84 -2.96
C LEU A 302 -17.23 -17.88 -3.36
N ARG A 303 -16.38 -18.58 -2.60
CA ARG A 303 -14.97 -18.77 -2.96
C ARG A 303 -14.80 -19.51 -4.29
N ASN A 304 -15.66 -20.52 -4.56
CA ASN A 304 -15.65 -21.23 -5.85
C ASN A 304 -16.01 -20.30 -7.02
N LEU A 305 -16.99 -19.41 -6.87
CA LEU A 305 -17.31 -18.41 -7.90
C LEU A 305 -16.11 -17.48 -8.16
N ALA A 306 -15.42 -17.04 -7.12
CA ALA A 306 -14.20 -16.24 -7.27
C ALA A 306 -13.08 -17.02 -7.97
N VAL A 307 -12.93 -18.32 -7.69
CA VAL A 307 -11.98 -19.21 -8.39
C VAL A 307 -12.34 -19.36 -9.87
N GLU A 308 -13.61 -19.50 -10.21
CA GLU A 308 -14.08 -19.54 -11.60
C GLU A 308 -13.76 -18.25 -12.35
N GLU A 309 -13.97 -17.08 -11.68
CA GLU A 309 -13.61 -15.79 -12.26
C GLU A 309 -12.09 -15.66 -12.49
N ILE A 310 -11.28 -16.04 -11.51
CA ILE A 310 -9.81 -16.07 -11.67
C ILE A 310 -9.41 -16.98 -12.84
N ASN A 311 -10.02 -18.16 -12.99
CA ASN A 311 -9.71 -19.06 -14.09
C ASN A 311 -10.07 -18.43 -15.44
N ARG A 312 -11.22 -17.75 -15.58
CA ARG A 312 -11.57 -16.99 -16.80
C ARG A 312 -10.49 -15.98 -17.18
N VAL A 313 -9.99 -15.22 -16.21
CA VAL A 313 -8.91 -14.27 -16.46
C VAL A 313 -7.59 -14.98 -16.85
N ILE A 314 -7.25 -16.06 -16.16
CA ILE A 314 -6.05 -16.86 -16.51
C ILE A 314 -6.16 -17.44 -17.91
N ASP A 315 -7.31 -18.00 -18.29
CA ASP A 315 -7.53 -18.58 -19.61
C ASP A 315 -7.47 -17.51 -20.72
N LYS A 316 -8.00 -16.30 -20.46
CA LYS A 316 -8.00 -15.21 -21.42
C LYS A 316 -6.66 -14.48 -21.56
N TYR A 317 -5.91 -14.36 -20.46
CA TYR A 317 -4.71 -13.50 -20.39
C TYR A 317 -3.45 -14.23 -19.92
N GLY A 318 -3.53 -15.51 -19.56
CA GLY A 318 -2.45 -16.28 -18.93
C GLY A 318 -1.20 -16.45 -19.77
N ASP A 319 -1.30 -16.39 -21.10
CA ASP A 319 -0.15 -16.42 -22.04
C ASP A 319 0.73 -15.18 -21.93
N LYS A 320 0.18 -14.09 -21.44
CA LYS A 320 0.93 -12.88 -21.08
C LYS A 320 1.51 -13.09 -19.68
N ARG A 321 2.69 -13.71 -19.57
CA ARG A 321 3.39 -13.88 -18.28
C ARG A 321 3.56 -12.51 -17.62
N SER A 322 2.65 -12.20 -16.70
CA SER A 322 2.70 -10.99 -15.88
C SER A 322 2.67 -11.36 -14.42
N LEU A 323 3.36 -10.59 -13.59
CA LEU A 323 3.32 -10.73 -12.13
C LEU A 323 1.88 -10.74 -11.61
N ALA A 324 0.99 -9.93 -12.22
CA ALA A 324 -0.43 -9.87 -11.86
C ALA A 324 -1.15 -11.22 -12.00
N ILE A 325 -0.87 -11.98 -13.06
CA ILE A 325 -1.44 -13.32 -13.27
C ILE A 325 -0.90 -14.32 -12.24
N ASP A 326 0.37 -14.24 -11.89
CA ASP A 326 0.95 -15.15 -10.89
C ASP A 326 0.42 -14.86 -9.48
N VAL A 327 0.13 -13.60 -9.16
CA VAL A 327 -0.57 -13.23 -7.92
C VAL A 327 -1.99 -13.80 -7.91
N LEU A 328 -2.74 -13.72 -9.02
CA LEU A 328 -4.09 -14.33 -9.11
C LEU A 328 -4.04 -15.85 -8.94
N LYS A 329 -3.03 -16.54 -9.48
CA LYS A 329 -2.84 -17.99 -9.24
C LYS A 329 -2.63 -18.27 -7.74
N THR A 330 -1.89 -17.42 -7.05
CA THR A 330 -1.70 -17.52 -5.59
C THR A 330 -3.02 -17.32 -4.85
N TYR A 331 -3.80 -16.29 -5.20
CA TYR A 331 -5.13 -16.07 -4.61
C TYR A 331 -6.07 -17.24 -4.87
N ARG A 332 -6.10 -17.80 -6.07
CA ARG A 332 -6.87 -19.01 -6.41
C ARG A 332 -6.53 -20.17 -5.47
N ASN A 333 -5.25 -20.44 -5.27
CA ASN A 333 -4.81 -21.52 -4.38
C ASN A 333 -5.25 -21.25 -2.92
N THR A 334 -5.13 -20.03 -2.46
CA THR A 334 -5.58 -19.63 -1.10
C THR A 334 -7.10 -19.75 -0.93
N LEU A 335 -7.89 -19.44 -1.97
CA LEU A 335 -9.35 -19.59 -1.95
C LEU A 335 -9.80 -21.06 -1.92
N GLN A 336 -9.00 -21.96 -2.46
CA GLN A 336 -9.24 -23.41 -2.47
C GLN A 336 -8.76 -24.08 -1.17
N ASP A 337 -7.88 -23.43 -0.42
CA ASP A 337 -7.32 -23.97 0.83
C ASP A 337 -8.25 -23.65 2.02
N ASN A 338 -8.84 -24.72 2.57
CA ASN A 338 -9.69 -24.62 3.75
C ASN A 338 -8.92 -24.40 5.08
N SER A 339 -7.59 -24.59 5.07
CA SER A 339 -6.78 -24.37 6.29
C SER A 339 -6.77 -22.91 6.73
N TYR A 340 -6.97 -21.98 5.80
CA TYR A 340 -7.11 -20.55 6.10
C TYR A 340 -8.29 -20.28 7.05
N LEU A 341 -9.40 -21.01 6.89
CA LEU A 341 -10.60 -20.87 7.73
C LEU A 341 -10.45 -21.51 9.11
N GLN A 342 -9.65 -22.57 9.24
CA GLN A 342 -9.49 -23.32 10.49
C GLN A 342 -8.78 -22.52 11.59
N ASN A 343 -7.98 -21.52 11.20
CA ASN A 343 -7.20 -20.69 12.12
C ASN A 343 -7.86 -19.34 12.44
N GLN A 344 -9.12 -19.12 12.01
CA GLN A 344 -9.78 -17.83 12.14
C GLN A 344 -11.02 -17.93 13.02
N GLU A 345 -10.89 -17.41 14.25
CA GLU A 345 -11.98 -17.35 15.20
C GLU A 345 -13.13 -16.46 14.69
N ASN A 346 -14.36 -17.03 14.69
CA ASN A 346 -15.64 -16.31 14.75
C ASN A 346 -16.03 -15.33 13.61
N PHE A 347 -15.66 -15.57 12.35
CA PHE A 347 -16.28 -14.83 11.26
C PHE A 347 -17.69 -15.37 10.96
N ASN A 348 -18.69 -14.48 11.02
CA ASN A 348 -20.06 -14.78 10.61
C ASN A 348 -20.36 -14.05 9.29
N PRO A 349 -20.52 -14.75 8.16
CA PRO A 349 -20.78 -14.12 6.86
C PRO A 349 -22.02 -13.22 6.84
N SER A 350 -23.07 -13.51 7.62
CA SER A 350 -24.27 -12.66 7.68
C SER A 350 -23.97 -11.23 8.16
N LYS A 351 -22.94 -11.03 8.97
CA LYS A 351 -22.51 -9.69 9.39
C LYS A 351 -21.99 -8.82 8.26
N THR A 352 -21.60 -9.42 7.15
CA THR A 352 -21.17 -8.67 5.97
C THR A 352 -22.28 -7.80 5.40
N LEU A 353 -23.50 -8.31 5.33
CA LEU A 353 -24.65 -7.51 4.88
C LEU A 353 -25.04 -6.44 5.91
N GLU A 354 -25.01 -6.76 7.19
CA GLU A 354 -25.26 -5.79 8.27
C GLU A 354 -24.23 -4.66 8.20
N TRP A 355 -22.95 -4.99 8.01
CA TRP A 355 -21.87 -4.03 7.85
C TRP A 355 -22.08 -3.10 6.64
N HIS A 356 -22.53 -3.65 5.49
CA HIS A 356 -22.85 -2.83 4.31
C HIS A 356 -24.00 -1.87 4.58
N VAL A 357 -25.09 -2.34 5.20
CA VAL A 357 -26.24 -1.49 5.56
C VAL A 357 -25.81 -0.36 6.51
N GLU A 358 -24.97 -0.62 7.50
CA GLU A 358 -24.45 0.39 8.41
C GLU A 358 -23.59 1.41 7.64
N MET A 359 -22.71 0.94 6.77
CA MET A 359 -21.84 1.77 5.94
C MET A 359 -22.64 2.64 4.97
N GLU A 360 -23.63 2.09 4.28
CA GLU A 360 -24.52 2.78 3.36
C GLU A 360 -25.33 3.88 4.05
N ASN A 361 -25.87 3.60 5.24
CA ASN A 361 -26.57 4.58 6.06
C ASN A 361 -25.62 5.70 6.52
N THR A 362 -24.40 5.36 6.93
CA THR A 362 -23.38 6.33 7.37
C THR A 362 -22.97 7.26 6.25
N LEU A 363 -22.74 6.72 5.06
CA LEU A 363 -22.32 7.48 3.87
C LEU A 363 -23.48 8.06 3.06
N LYS A 364 -24.74 7.70 3.39
CA LYS A 364 -25.95 8.09 2.66
C LYS A 364 -25.89 7.69 1.18
N LYS A 365 -25.49 6.43 0.93
CA LYS A 365 -25.38 5.90 -0.43
C LYS A 365 -26.72 5.90 -1.17
N SER A 366 -26.67 6.22 -2.47
CA SER A 366 -27.82 6.12 -3.38
C SER A 366 -28.04 4.69 -3.88
N ASN A 367 -26.96 3.96 -4.11
CA ASN A 367 -26.98 2.56 -4.51
C ASN A 367 -26.55 1.68 -3.34
N THR A 368 -27.12 0.49 -3.25
CA THR A 368 -26.78 -0.48 -2.21
C THR A 368 -25.84 -1.57 -2.73
N PHE A 369 -25.12 -2.23 -1.81
CA PHE A 369 -24.31 -3.39 -2.13
C PHE A 369 -25.13 -4.50 -2.80
N VAL A 370 -26.35 -4.72 -2.32
CA VAL A 370 -27.26 -5.74 -2.86
C VAL A 370 -27.63 -5.46 -4.32
N GLU A 371 -27.86 -4.20 -4.67
CA GLU A 371 -28.15 -3.78 -6.04
C GLU A 371 -26.94 -3.93 -6.97
N LEU A 372 -25.76 -3.53 -6.50
CA LEU A 372 -24.54 -3.52 -7.32
C LEU A 372 -23.89 -4.91 -7.45
N TRP A 373 -24.00 -5.76 -6.41
CA TRP A 373 -23.45 -7.11 -6.39
C TRP A 373 -24.50 -8.16 -6.01
N PRO A 374 -25.58 -8.34 -6.80
CA PRO A 374 -26.68 -9.22 -6.42
C PRO A 374 -26.28 -10.69 -6.24
N THR A 375 -25.32 -11.16 -7.04
CA THR A 375 -24.78 -12.52 -6.91
C THR A 375 -24.04 -12.69 -5.59
N LEU A 376 -23.15 -11.76 -5.24
CA LEU A 376 -22.42 -11.77 -3.95
C LEU A 376 -23.40 -11.71 -2.78
N ALA A 377 -24.34 -10.76 -2.80
CA ALA A 377 -25.31 -10.57 -1.74
C ALA A 377 -26.15 -11.83 -1.47
N LYS A 378 -26.55 -12.53 -2.54
CA LYS A 378 -27.29 -13.80 -2.45
C LYS A 378 -26.46 -14.92 -1.80
N GLU A 379 -25.17 -14.99 -2.07
CA GLU A 379 -24.29 -16.05 -1.56
C GLU A 379 -23.74 -15.75 -0.16
N ILE A 380 -23.85 -14.51 0.29
CA ILE A 380 -23.49 -14.09 1.67
C ILE A 380 -24.66 -14.38 2.66
N GLN A 381 -25.93 -14.40 2.19
CA GLN A 381 -27.10 -14.76 3.00
C GLN A 381 -27.05 -16.22 3.47
#